data_034ab76877317543f299b2b7fb426e0b
#
_entry.id   034ab76877317543f299b2b7fb426e0b
#
_cell.length_a   1.000
_cell.length_b   1.000
_cell.length_c   1.000
_cell.angle_alpha   90.00
_cell.angle_beta   90.00
_cell.angle_gamma   90.00
#
_symmetry.space_group_name_H-M   'P 1'
#
loop_
_entity.id
_entity.type
_entity.pdbx_description
1 polymer ?
#
loop_
_entity_poly.entity_id
_entity_poly.type
_entity_poly.pdbx_seq_one_letter_code
_entity_poly.pdbx_strand_id
1 'polypeptide(L)'
;VVNLIAGQLPENVKSIDISDNNIYGVSKTSKKVLNKLDKKVTFKIYAEKDSTDTRIKSFIKKYTALSDKLSVTWIDPVLHPAALTKAGVEKDTIVISCKDTGKTKFVSFDDILVSDSYSYYTTGSSSASEFDGEGQFTSAINSVTSEQTEKIYYTTGHGEATFSDSVTKLFSKNNLTTDEVNLMMTGKIPDDCDLL
;
A
#
# COMPACT_ATOMS: atom_id res chain seq x y z
N VAL A 1 17.97 30.77 23.56
CA VAL A 1 18.21 31.30 22.18
C VAL A 1 18.21 30.19 21.17
N VAL A 2 18.86 29.03 21.43
CA VAL A 2 18.91 27.88 20.50
C VAL A 2 17.52 27.32 20.19
N ASN A 3 16.62 27.18 21.16
CA ASN A 3 15.25 26.67 20.96
C ASN A 3 14.37 27.61 20.11
N LEU A 4 14.65 28.93 20.11
CA LEU A 4 13.89 29.88 19.29
C LEU A 4 14.28 29.80 17.81
N ILE A 5 15.55 29.50 17.54
CA ILE A 5 16.06 29.32 16.17
C ILE A 5 15.53 27.99 15.58
N ALA A 6 15.51 26.92 16.38
CA ALA A 6 14.97 25.63 15.95
C ALA A 6 13.47 25.69 15.60
N GLY A 7 12.73 26.61 16.25
CA GLY A 7 11.30 26.82 15.98
C GLY A 7 10.99 27.42 14.61
N GLN A 8 11.95 28.14 14.01
CA GLN A 8 11.79 28.85 12.72
C GLN A 8 12.30 28.05 11.50
N LEU A 9 12.92 26.90 11.73
CA LEU A 9 13.39 26.06 10.62
C LEU A 9 12.18 25.44 9.89
N PRO A 10 12.26 25.33 8.55
CA PRO A 10 11.27 24.59 7.76
C PRO A 10 11.10 23.17 8.29
N GLU A 11 9.88 22.64 8.21
CA GLU A 11 9.53 21.31 8.74
C GLU A 11 10.42 20.18 8.19
N ASN A 12 10.89 20.31 6.96
CA ASN A 12 11.79 19.35 6.31
C ASN A 12 13.21 19.32 6.93
N VAL A 13 13.56 20.32 7.72
CA VAL A 13 14.87 20.39 8.42
C VAL A 13 14.73 20.01 9.90
N LYS A 14 13.50 20.07 10.45
CA LYS A 14 13.22 19.71 11.85
C LYS A 14 13.21 18.21 12.12
N SER A 15 12.98 17.39 11.10
CA SER A 15 12.98 15.94 11.21
C SER A 15 14.25 15.36 10.60
N ILE A 16 15.34 15.33 11.37
CA ILE A 16 16.49 14.49 11.04
C ILE A 16 16.09 13.06 11.39
N ASP A 17 16.02 12.21 10.37
CA ASP A 17 15.82 10.78 10.55
C ASP A 17 17.13 10.19 11.13
N ILE A 18 17.14 10.00 12.45
CA ILE A 18 18.26 9.44 13.20
C ILE A 18 18.20 7.91 13.26
N SER A 19 17.30 7.26 12.50
CA SER A 19 17.30 5.81 12.43
C SER A 19 18.46 5.33 11.56
N ASP A 20 19.39 4.61 12.15
CA ASP A 20 20.59 4.05 11.50
C ASP A 20 20.30 3.18 10.26
N ASN A 21 19.05 2.77 10.05
CA ASN A 21 18.67 1.86 8.97
C ASN A 21 17.85 2.48 7.82
N ASN A 22 17.50 3.78 7.87
CA ASN A 22 16.67 4.44 6.85
C ASN A 22 15.43 3.63 6.38
N ILE A 23 14.89 2.81 7.30
CA ILE A 23 13.75 1.90 7.02
C ILE A 23 12.46 2.64 6.61
N TYR A 24 12.38 3.93 6.93
CA TYR A 24 11.30 4.83 6.50
C TYR A 24 11.74 5.71 5.31
N GLY A 25 12.86 5.38 4.69
CA GLY A 25 13.34 6.04 3.47
C GLY A 25 12.48 5.66 2.27
N VAL A 26 12.35 6.59 1.32
CA VAL A 26 11.71 6.29 0.03
C VAL A 26 12.81 6.08 -1.00
N SER A 27 12.79 4.93 -1.65
CA SER A 27 13.78 4.51 -2.62
C SER A 27 13.81 5.40 -3.87
N LYS A 28 14.89 5.31 -4.63
CA LYS A 28 15.00 5.98 -5.93
C LYS A 28 13.93 5.49 -6.93
N THR A 29 13.53 4.23 -6.82
CA THR A 29 12.50 3.62 -7.68
C THR A 29 11.14 4.26 -7.42
N SER A 30 10.71 4.32 -6.16
CA SER A 30 9.44 4.94 -5.79
C SER A 30 9.41 6.44 -6.11
N LYS A 31 10.53 7.15 -5.89
CA LYS A 31 10.65 8.55 -6.32
C LYS A 31 10.50 8.72 -7.83
N LYS A 32 11.05 7.80 -8.65
CA LYS A 32 10.85 7.84 -10.10
C LYS A 32 9.38 7.63 -10.50
N VAL A 33 8.67 6.72 -9.83
CA VAL A 33 7.23 6.50 -10.04
C VAL A 33 6.46 7.78 -9.72
N LEU A 34 6.70 8.38 -8.56
CA LEU A 34 6.02 9.60 -8.14
C LEU A 34 6.32 10.81 -9.04
N ASN A 35 7.56 10.95 -9.52
CA ASN A 35 7.93 12.02 -10.45
C ASN A 35 7.28 11.89 -11.84
N LYS A 36 6.90 10.66 -12.23
CA LYS A 36 6.20 10.41 -13.50
C LYS A 36 4.69 10.42 -13.35
N LEU A 37 4.20 10.58 -12.13
CA LEU A 37 2.77 10.53 -11.84
C LEU A 37 2.06 11.74 -12.47
N ASP A 38 1.19 11.49 -13.44
CA ASP A 38 0.39 12.48 -14.15
C ASP A 38 -1.04 12.61 -13.61
N LYS A 39 -1.56 11.52 -13.01
CA LYS A 39 -2.93 11.43 -12.48
C LYS A 39 -2.98 11.78 -10.98
N LYS A 40 -4.09 12.37 -10.56
CA LYS A 40 -4.33 12.68 -9.15
C LYS A 40 -4.73 11.44 -8.37
N VAL A 41 -4.05 11.19 -7.25
CA VAL A 41 -4.32 10.07 -6.34
C VAL A 41 -4.68 10.60 -4.95
N THR A 42 -5.77 10.08 -4.41
CA THR A 42 -6.27 10.46 -3.09
C THR A 42 -6.09 9.33 -2.10
N PHE A 43 -5.52 9.66 -0.95
CA PHE A 43 -5.39 8.80 0.24
C PHE A 43 -6.44 9.22 1.25
N LYS A 44 -7.45 8.39 1.48
CA LYS A 44 -8.43 8.57 2.57
C LYS A 44 -8.09 7.58 3.68
N ILE A 45 -7.74 8.11 4.85
CA ILE A 45 -7.27 7.33 5.98
C ILE A 45 -8.39 7.24 7.01
N TYR A 46 -8.93 6.06 7.19
CA TYR A 46 -10.03 5.78 8.12
C TYR A 46 -9.45 5.34 9.47
N ALA A 47 -8.91 6.29 10.21
CA ALA A 47 -8.29 6.08 11.51
C ALA A 47 -8.31 7.34 12.35
N GLU A 48 -8.23 7.18 13.68
CA GLU A 48 -8.00 8.27 14.61
C GLU A 48 -6.54 8.74 14.49
N LYS A 49 -6.34 9.93 13.93
CA LYS A 49 -5.00 10.45 13.63
C LYS A 49 -4.09 10.53 14.85
N ASP A 50 -4.64 10.89 16.01
CA ASP A 50 -3.83 11.09 17.23
C ASP A 50 -3.39 9.78 17.86
N SER A 51 -4.20 8.73 17.77
CA SER A 51 -3.89 7.37 18.28
C SER A 51 -3.15 6.50 17.26
N THR A 52 -3.02 6.93 16.00
CA THR A 52 -2.28 6.19 14.98
C THR A 52 -0.78 6.14 15.30
N ASP A 53 -0.14 5.00 15.03
CA ASP A 53 1.31 4.80 15.20
C ASP A 53 2.11 5.93 14.51
N THR A 54 3.06 6.49 15.24
CA THR A 54 3.86 7.63 14.79
C THR A 54 4.67 7.32 13.53
N ARG A 55 5.10 6.05 13.35
CA ARG A 55 5.83 5.59 12.17
C ARG A 55 4.95 5.69 10.93
N ILE A 56 3.70 5.22 11.01
CA ILE A 56 2.71 5.30 9.92
C ILE A 56 2.42 6.76 9.59
N LYS A 57 2.10 7.59 10.59
CA LYS A 57 1.81 9.03 10.38
C LYS A 57 2.96 9.76 9.69
N SER A 58 4.17 9.55 10.20
CA SER A 58 5.38 10.20 9.66
C SER A 58 5.67 9.75 8.25
N PHE A 59 5.52 8.46 7.97
CA PHE A 59 5.72 7.92 6.64
C PHE A 59 4.68 8.44 5.64
N ILE A 60 3.38 8.45 5.98
CA ILE A 60 2.33 9.02 5.14
C ILE A 60 2.67 10.47 4.78
N LYS A 61 3.01 11.30 5.78
CA LYS A 61 3.39 12.71 5.56
C LYS A 61 4.59 12.83 4.64
N LYS A 62 5.65 12.05 4.87
CA LYS A 62 6.89 12.07 4.09
C LYS A 62 6.67 11.61 2.65
N TYR A 63 5.97 10.49 2.48
CA TYR A 63 5.73 9.88 1.18
C TYR A 63 4.84 10.76 0.30
N THR A 64 3.74 11.26 0.85
CA THR A 64 2.78 12.06 0.07
C THR A 64 3.28 13.47 -0.25
N ALA A 65 4.26 13.99 0.50
CA ALA A 65 4.94 15.24 0.17
C ALA A 65 5.88 15.16 -1.05
N LEU A 66 6.15 13.95 -1.55
CA LEU A 66 7.05 13.75 -2.71
C LEU A 66 6.39 14.07 -4.05
N SER A 67 5.07 14.25 -4.11
CA SER A 67 4.36 14.59 -5.34
C SER A 67 3.13 15.47 -5.05
N ASP A 68 2.94 16.52 -5.84
CA ASP A 68 1.76 17.39 -5.80
C ASP A 68 0.48 16.70 -6.32
N LYS A 69 0.62 15.53 -6.92
CA LYS A 69 -0.50 14.70 -7.38
C LYS A 69 -1.13 13.88 -6.25
N LEU A 70 -0.49 13.80 -5.10
CA LEU A 70 -0.99 13.06 -3.95
C LEU A 70 -1.74 13.98 -2.98
N SER A 71 -2.90 13.54 -2.54
CA SER A 71 -3.69 14.24 -1.53
C SER A 71 -4.05 13.29 -0.38
N VAL A 72 -4.10 13.82 0.85
CA VAL A 72 -4.40 13.04 2.06
C VAL A 72 -5.58 13.65 2.81
N THR A 73 -6.52 12.80 3.20
CA THR A 73 -7.63 13.16 4.07
C THR A 73 -7.76 12.12 5.18
N TRP A 74 -7.78 12.56 6.42
CA TRP A 74 -8.08 11.74 7.58
C TRP A 74 -9.56 11.78 7.88
N ILE A 75 -10.15 10.63 8.12
CA ILE A 75 -11.55 10.44 8.47
C ILE A 75 -11.55 9.67 9.79
N ASP A 76 -11.87 10.38 10.87
CA ASP A 76 -11.95 9.79 12.19
C ASP A 76 -13.23 8.94 12.30
N PRO A 77 -13.10 7.61 12.48
CA PRO A 77 -14.24 6.72 12.55
C PRO A 77 -15.06 6.86 13.85
N VAL A 78 -14.50 7.45 14.89
CA VAL A 78 -15.22 7.74 16.13
C VAL A 78 -16.17 8.93 15.92
N LEU A 79 -15.69 9.95 15.22
CA LEU A 79 -16.50 11.13 14.87
C LEU A 79 -17.46 10.84 13.70
N HIS A 80 -17.10 9.92 12.81
CA HIS A 80 -17.84 9.59 11.59
C HIS A 80 -18.07 8.08 11.43
N PRO A 81 -18.78 7.39 12.34
CA PRO A 81 -18.90 5.93 12.30
C PRO A 81 -19.56 5.40 11.01
N ALA A 82 -20.49 6.14 10.42
CA ALA A 82 -21.11 5.77 9.16
C ALA A 82 -20.14 5.80 7.96
N ALA A 83 -18.99 6.46 8.10
CA ALA A 83 -18.01 6.57 7.01
C ALA A 83 -17.35 5.22 6.68
N LEU A 84 -17.11 4.36 7.68
CA LEU A 84 -16.56 3.02 7.49
C LEU A 84 -17.54 2.15 6.67
N THR A 85 -18.78 2.08 7.09
CA THR A 85 -19.81 1.30 6.39
C THR A 85 -20.02 1.80 4.96
N LYS A 86 -20.06 3.14 4.77
CA LYS A 86 -20.24 3.74 3.44
C LYS A 86 -19.08 3.46 2.51
N ALA A 87 -17.87 3.38 3.05
CA ALA A 87 -16.66 3.08 2.28
C ALA A 87 -16.43 1.56 2.11
N GLY A 88 -17.14 0.72 2.88
CA GLY A 88 -16.95 -0.74 2.89
C GLY A 88 -15.57 -1.15 3.44
N VAL A 89 -15.05 -0.42 4.44
CA VAL A 89 -13.73 -0.64 5.02
C VAL A 89 -13.80 -0.78 6.54
N GLU A 90 -12.77 -1.37 7.09
CA GLU A 90 -12.55 -1.42 8.54
C GLU A 90 -11.73 -0.21 9.01
N LYS A 91 -11.71 0.00 10.34
CA LYS A 91 -10.82 0.97 10.99
C LYS A 91 -9.36 0.64 10.62
N ASP A 92 -8.51 1.65 10.64
CA ASP A 92 -7.07 1.55 10.36
C ASP A 92 -6.76 1.09 8.91
N THR A 93 -7.62 1.52 7.98
CA THR A 93 -7.48 1.27 6.54
C THR A 93 -7.26 2.58 5.78
N ILE A 94 -6.36 2.54 4.81
CA ILE A 94 -6.11 3.61 3.83
C ILE A 94 -6.77 3.21 2.51
N VAL A 95 -7.67 4.05 2.02
CA VAL A 95 -8.29 3.93 0.70
C VAL A 95 -7.52 4.80 -0.27
N ILE A 96 -6.82 4.20 -1.20
CA ILE A 96 -6.04 4.88 -2.24
C ILE A 96 -6.84 4.80 -3.54
N SER A 97 -7.18 5.94 -4.11
CA SER A 97 -8.03 6.00 -5.30
C SER A 97 -7.54 7.01 -6.33
N CYS A 98 -7.76 6.69 -7.60
CA CYS A 98 -7.55 7.58 -8.73
C CYS A 98 -8.89 7.83 -9.43
N LYS A 99 -9.30 9.10 -9.50
CA LYS A 99 -10.59 9.45 -10.11
C LYS A 99 -10.59 9.21 -11.62
N ASP A 100 -9.45 9.42 -12.27
CA ASP A 100 -9.33 9.36 -13.74
C ASP A 100 -9.52 7.92 -14.26
N THR A 101 -9.07 6.92 -13.49
CA THR A 101 -9.23 5.50 -13.83
C THR A 101 -10.42 4.83 -13.15
N GLY A 102 -11.02 5.49 -12.15
CA GLY A 102 -12.07 4.91 -11.30
C GLY A 102 -11.59 3.81 -10.36
N LYS A 103 -10.29 3.49 -10.36
CA LYS A 103 -9.72 2.39 -9.57
C LYS A 103 -9.46 2.80 -8.12
N THR A 104 -9.57 1.80 -7.24
CA THR A 104 -9.35 1.94 -5.79
C THR A 104 -8.57 0.74 -5.27
N LYS A 105 -7.64 0.99 -4.35
CA LYS A 105 -6.93 -0.03 -3.56
C LYS A 105 -7.05 0.27 -2.08
N PHE A 106 -7.05 -0.79 -1.27
CA PHE A 106 -7.12 -0.73 0.18
C PHE A 106 -5.78 -1.19 0.75
N VAL A 107 -5.29 -0.49 1.76
CA VAL A 107 -4.06 -0.82 2.49
C VAL A 107 -4.40 -0.74 3.97
N SER A 108 -4.31 -1.86 4.66
CA SER A 108 -4.45 -1.92 6.13
C SER A 108 -3.18 -1.41 6.80
N PHE A 109 -3.30 -0.87 8.02
CA PHE A 109 -2.11 -0.57 8.82
C PHE A 109 -1.31 -1.83 9.16
N ASP A 110 -1.97 -3.00 9.26
CA ASP A 110 -1.30 -4.29 9.46
C ASP A 110 -0.46 -4.72 8.25
N ASP A 111 -0.80 -4.28 7.04
CA ASP A 111 0.02 -4.50 5.84
C ASP A 111 1.27 -3.59 5.83
N ILE A 112 1.22 -2.47 6.54
CA ILE A 112 2.34 -1.53 6.67
C ILE A 112 3.27 -1.94 7.80
N LEU A 113 2.70 -2.36 8.94
CA LEU A 113 3.42 -2.83 10.12
C LEU A 113 3.23 -4.34 10.25
N VAL A 114 4.02 -5.11 9.51
CA VAL A 114 3.92 -6.57 9.50
C VAL A 114 4.52 -7.14 10.78
N SER A 115 3.68 -7.74 11.62
CA SER A 115 4.12 -8.43 12.84
C SER A 115 4.76 -9.77 12.47
N ASP A 116 5.97 -10.04 12.95
CA ASP A 116 6.56 -11.37 12.83
C ASP A 116 5.91 -12.31 13.86
N SER A 117 4.86 -13.00 13.42
CA SER A 117 4.15 -13.99 14.23
C SER A 117 5.05 -15.16 14.67
N TYR A 118 6.10 -15.46 13.91
CA TYR A 118 7.04 -16.55 14.24
C TYR A 118 7.92 -16.19 15.44
N SER A 119 8.31 -14.94 15.56
CA SER A 119 9.08 -14.44 16.72
C SER A 119 8.28 -14.54 18.00
N TYR A 120 6.97 -14.33 17.98
CA TYR A 120 6.10 -14.49 19.14
C TYR A 120 6.09 -15.93 19.68
N TYR A 121 6.05 -16.93 18.81
CA TYR A 121 6.06 -18.35 19.21
C TYR A 121 7.42 -18.82 19.72
N THR A 122 8.53 -18.18 19.33
CA THR A 122 9.88 -18.61 19.69
C THR A 122 10.49 -17.85 20.86
N THR A 123 10.15 -16.57 21.04
CA THR A 123 10.77 -15.69 22.04
C THR A 123 9.80 -15.14 23.07
N GLY A 124 8.49 -15.33 22.89
CA GLY A 124 7.44 -14.79 23.77
C GLY A 124 7.31 -13.25 23.69
N SER A 125 8.02 -12.60 22.78
CA SER A 125 7.90 -11.17 22.52
C SER A 125 7.73 -10.91 21.04
N SER A 126 6.72 -10.11 20.69
CA SER A 126 6.55 -9.58 19.34
C SER A 126 7.62 -8.53 19.10
N SER A 127 8.80 -8.96 18.65
CA SER A 127 9.86 -8.05 18.28
C SER A 127 9.73 -7.66 16.81
N ALA A 128 9.95 -6.38 16.55
CA ALA A 128 10.19 -5.73 15.26
C ALA A 128 9.28 -6.17 14.13
N SER A 129 8.17 -5.48 14.02
CA SER A 129 7.38 -5.43 12.79
C SER A 129 8.24 -4.94 11.63
N GLU A 130 8.24 -5.65 10.53
CA GLU A 130 8.74 -5.15 9.26
C GLU A 130 7.88 -3.97 8.83
N PHE A 131 8.50 -2.90 8.33
CA PHE A 131 7.78 -1.72 7.84
C PHE A 131 7.75 -1.73 6.31
N ASP A 132 6.59 -2.01 5.73
CA ASP A 132 6.40 -2.08 4.26
C ASP A 132 5.57 -0.92 3.69
N GLY A 133 5.60 0.24 4.31
CA GLY A 133 4.82 1.40 3.85
C GLY A 133 5.13 1.82 2.41
N GLU A 134 6.41 1.78 2.01
CA GLU A 134 6.83 2.13 0.66
C GLU A 134 6.28 1.15 -0.38
N GLY A 135 6.43 -0.15 -0.14
CA GLY A 135 5.95 -1.18 -1.03
C GLY A 135 4.44 -1.11 -1.23
N GLN A 136 3.68 -0.96 -0.13
CA GLN A 136 2.22 -0.83 -0.16
C GLN A 136 1.77 0.39 -0.94
N PHE A 137 2.34 1.57 -0.67
CA PHE A 137 1.89 2.81 -1.31
C PHE A 137 2.27 2.88 -2.79
N THR A 138 3.52 2.52 -3.13
CA THR A 138 3.99 2.55 -4.52
C THR A 138 3.21 1.56 -5.39
N SER A 139 2.97 0.35 -4.87
CA SER A 139 2.17 -0.66 -5.53
C SER A 139 0.72 -0.21 -5.72
N ALA A 140 0.11 0.35 -4.67
CA ALA A 140 -1.26 0.86 -4.75
C ALA A 140 -1.40 2.00 -5.77
N ILE A 141 -0.45 2.95 -5.79
CA ILE A 141 -0.43 4.04 -6.77
C ILE A 141 -0.33 3.49 -8.19
N ASN A 142 0.62 2.59 -8.46
CA ASN A 142 0.76 1.96 -9.77
C ASN A 142 -0.54 1.27 -10.20
N SER A 143 -1.15 0.53 -9.28
CA SER A 143 -2.41 -0.20 -9.53
C SER A 143 -3.57 0.75 -9.88
N VAL A 144 -3.76 1.83 -9.13
CA VAL A 144 -4.90 2.73 -9.35
C VAL A 144 -4.69 3.68 -10.52
N THR A 145 -3.46 3.94 -10.94
CA THR A 145 -3.14 4.84 -12.07
C THR A 145 -2.96 4.11 -13.39
N SER A 146 -2.68 2.80 -13.36
CA SER A 146 -2.57 1.98 -14.57
C SER A 146 -3.94 1.82 -15.24
N GLU A 147 -3.98 1.99 -16.55
CA GLU A 147 -5.18 1.72 -17.35
C GLU A 147 -5.32 0.24 -17.68
N GLN A 148 -4.22 -0.47 -17.71
CA GLN A 148 -4.17 -1.91 -17.96
C GLN A 148 -3.93 -2.66 -16.65
N THR A 149 -4.53 -3.84 -16.54
CA THR A 149 -4.26 -4.82 -15.49
C THR A 149 -3.82 -6.08 -16.22
N GLU A 150 -2.60 -6.51 -16.02
CA GLU A 150 -2.08 -7.73 -16.64
C GLU A 150 -2.72 -8.96 -15.98
N LYS A 151 -3.07 -9.95 -16.79
CA LYS A 151 -3.78 -11.14 -16.37
C LYS A 151 -2.93 -12.39 -16.60
N ILE A 152 -2.67 -13.11 -15.51
CA ILE A 152 -1.94 -14.35 -15.50
C ILE A 152 -2.96 -15.50 -15.44
N TYR A 153 -2.91 -16.40 -16.39
CA TYR A 153 -3.65 -17.64 -16.32
C TYR A 153 -2.73 -18.78 -15.87
N TYR A 154 -3.29 -19.68 -15.06
CA TYR A 154 -2.63 -20.94 -14.75
C TYR A 154 -3.51 -22.10 -15.20
N THR A 155 -2.86 -23.16 -15.67
CA THR A 155 -3.57 -24.34 -16.18
C THR A 155 -4.19 -25.15 -15.06
N THR A 156 -5.34 -25.74 -15.34
CA THR A 156 -6.04 -26.68 -14.45
C THR A 156 -6.55 -27.89 -15.24
N GLY A 157 -6.87 -28.97 -14.52
CA GLY A 157 -7.48 -30.17 -15.10
C GLY A 157 -6.57 -31.39 -15.14
N HIS A 158 -5.28 -31.29 -14.75
CA HIS A 158 -4.34 -32.42 -14.72
C HIS A 158 -3.77 -32.66 -13.30
N GLY A 159 -4.36 -32.05 -12.27
CA GLY A 159 -3.89 -32.15 -10.89
C GLY A 159 -2.80 -31.14 -10.54
N GLU A 160 -2.72 -30.04 -11.27
CA GLU A 160 -1.81 -28.93 -11.01
C GLU A 160 -2.11 -28.31 -9.65
N ALA A 161 -1.06 -27.86 -8.96
CA ALA A 161 -1.20 -27.11 -7.73
C ALA A 161 -1.65 -25.67 -8.03
N THR A 162 -2.58 -25.16 -7.23
CA THR A 162 -2.99 -23.75 -7.28
C THR A 162 -1.93 -22.87 -6.59
N PHE A 163 -1.91 -21.58 -6.93
CA PHE A 163 -1.08 -20.63 -6.21
C PHE A 163 -1.50 -20.53 -4.74
N SER A 164 -0.50 -20.46 -3.85
CA SER A 164 -0.78 -20.17 -2.44
C SER A 164 -1.30 -18.75 -2.27
N ASP A 165 -2.01 -18.50 -1.15
CA ASP A 165 -2.50 -17.16 -0.80
C ASP A 165 -1.39 -16.10 -0.80
N SER A 166 -0.17 -16.46 -0.36
CA SER A 166 0.98 -15.57 -0.36
C SER A 166 1.39 -15.14 -1.77
N VAL A 167 1.39 -16.08 -2.71
CA VAL A 167 1.70 -15.81 -4.12
C VAL A 167 0.60 -14.97 -4.77
N THR A 168 -0.65 -15.31 -4.53
CA THR A 168 -1.80 -14.55 -5.06
C THR A 168 -1.81 -13.11 -4.53
N LYS A 169 -1.50 -12.91 -3.23
CA LYS A 169 -1.33 -11.58 -2.64
C LYS A 169 -0.18 -10.80 -3.29
N LEU A 170 0.94 -11.47 -3.58
CA LEU A 170 2.08 -10.85 -4.25
C LEU A 170 1.72 -10.39 -5.67
N PHE A 171 1.00 -11.20 -6.43
CA PHE A 171 0.49 -10.81 -7.75
C PHE A 171 -0.44 -9.61 -7.65
N SER A 172 -1.43 -9.66 -6.76
CA SER A 172 -2.37 -8.55 -6.55
C SER A 172 -1.65 -7.26 -6.11
N LYS A 173 -0.60 -7.38 -5.28
CA LYS A 173 0.25 -6.25 -4.88
C LYS A 173 0.97 -5.62 -6.08
N ASN A 174 1.31 -6.40 -7.09
CA ASN A 174 1.97 -5.93 -8.32
C ASN A 174 1.00 -5.63 -9.47
N ASN A 175 -0.27 -5.43 -9.18
CA ASN A 175 -1.33 -5.15 -10.17
C ASN A 175 -1.53 -6.26 -11.22
N LEU A 176 -1.19 -7.50 -10.86
CA LEU A 176 -1.45 -8.68 -11.65
C LEU A 176 -2.72 -9.37 -11.13
N THR A 177 -3.60 -9.76 -12.01
CA THR A 177 -4.74 -10.63 -11.68
C THR A 177 -4.46 -12.05 -12.10
N THR A 178 -4.99 -13.02 -11.37
CA THR A 178 -4.85 -14.43 -11.71
C THR A 178 -6.21 -15.05 -11.99
N ASP A 179 -6.24 -15.94 -12.97
CA ASP A 179 -7.42 -16.72 -13.28
C ASP A 179 -6.99 -18.13 -13.73
N GLU A 180 -7.92 -19.07 -13.78
CA GLU A 180 -7.63 -20.43 -14.19
C GLU A 180 -8.14 -20.72 -15.62
N VAL A 181 -7.46 -21.62 -16.33
CA VAL A 181 -7.89 -22.11 -17.61
C VAL A 181 -7.71 -23.61 -17.72
N ASN A 182 -8.77 -24.31 -18.07
CA ASN A 182 -8.70 -25.72 -18.42
C ASN A 182 -8.63 -25.85 -19.94
N LEU A 183 -7.39 -26.00 -20.46
CA LEU A 183 -7.15 -26.05 -21.89
C LEU A 183 -7.78 -27.28 -22.59
N MET A 184 -8.03 -28.37 -21.86
CA MET A 184 -8.73 -29.51 -22.41
C MET A 184 -10.23 -29.23 -22.68
N MET A 185 -10.82 -28.35 -21.86
CA MET A 185 -12.22 -27.97 -22.03
C MET A 185 -12.38 -26.77 -22.98
N THR A 186 -11.51 -25.78 -22.88
CA THR A 186 -11.61 -24.56 -23.69
C THR A 186 -10.99 -24.68 -25.06
N GLY A 187 -9.99 -25.56 -25.23
CA GLY A 187 -9.26 -25.77 -26.48
C GLY A 187 -8.39 -24.58 -26.93
N LYS A 188 -8.41 -23.47 -26.19
CA LYS A 188 -7.64 -22.27 -26.51
C LYS A 188 -7.25 -21.50 -25.26
N ILE A 189 -6.19 -20.71 -25.38
CA ILE A 189 -5.81 -19.72 -24.37
C ILE A 189 -6.80 -18.52 -24.48
N PRO A 190 -7.28 -17.97 -23.35
CA PRO A 190 -8.13 -16.78 -23.36
C PRO A 190 -7.45 -15.59 -24.05
N ASP A 191 -8.25 -14.78 -24.75
CA ASP A 191 -7.72 -13.65 -25.53
C ASP A 191 -7.18 -12.51 -24.65
N ASP A 192 -7.55 -12.47 -23.36
CA ASP A 192 -7.10 -11.55 -22.33
C ASP A 192 -5.95 -12.10 -21.47
N CYS A 193 -5.24 -13.13 -21.95
CA CYS A 193 -4.12 -13.76 -21.27
C CYS A 193 -2.82 -13.03 -21.63
N ASP A 194 -2.20 -12.36 -20.66
CA ASP A 194 -0.89 -11.74 -20.83
C ASP A 194 0.24 -12.72 -20.53
N LEU A 195 0.00 -13.68 -19.62
CA LEU A 195 0.95 -14.74 -19.25
C LEU A 195 0.20 -16.04 -18.92
N LEU A 196 0.73 -17.19 -19.40
CA LEU A 196 0.28 -18.54 -19.09
C LEU A 196 1.36 -19.32 -18.35
#